data_0fa3550b8164c89565e248b844e38869
#
_entry.id   0fa3550b8164c89565e248b844e38869
#
_cell.length_a   1.000
_cell.length_b   1.000
_cell.length_c   1.000
_cell.angle_alpha   90.00
_cell.angle_beta   90.00
_cell.angle_gamma   90.00
#
_symmetry.space_group_name_H-M   'P 1'
#
loop_
_entity.id
_entity.type
_entity.pdbx_description
1 polymer ?
#
loop_
_entity_poly.entity_id
_entity_poly.type
_entity_poly.pdbx_seq_one_letter_code
_entity_poly.pdbx_strand_id
1 'polypeptide(L)'
;GKLGGAIVAGSSAAEIILMDVTPLSLGIETVGGVSTKIIDRNTTIPTRYSQIFTTAGSFQTSVDIKVLQGERQFARDNKLIGNFRLKGIKPAPAGVPQIEVTFDIDANGIVQVSAKDLGTGKHQEITITASSNLSDSEIEQAIREAQEYEATDGQRKAYIDARSEADTLVRQVENVMADKEKRKAMDSAQKKSVKSSLSYVKKLISRTKPGNVSEEQAAEIKHAAEELRNAAAGLI
;
A
#
# COMPACT_ATOMS: atom_id res chain seq x y z
N GLY A 1 -5.25 -10.21 31.23
CA GLY A 1 -4.30 -10.02 30.12
C GLY A 1 -3.41 -8.82 30.40
N LYS A 2 -2.11 -9.03 30.45
CA LYS A 2 -1.15 -7.93 30.62
C LYS A 2 -0.90 -7.31 29.24
N LEU A 3 -1.37 -6.08 29.06
CA LEU A 3 -0.96 -5.23 27.93
C LEU A 3 0.49 -4.80 28.19
N GLY A 4 1.36 -4.90 27.19
CA GLY A 4 2.73 -4.43 27.30
C GLY A 4 2.75 -2.90 27.42
N GLY A 5 3.03 -2.40 28.61
CA GLY A 5 3.15 -0.98 28.87
C GLY A 5 4.61 -0.52 28.76
N ALA A 6 4.84 0.63 28.12
CA ALA A 6 6.14 1.32 28.14
C ALA A 6 6.21 2.27 29.34
N ILE A 7 7.34 2.27 30.07
CA ILE A 7 7.58 3.15 31.22
C ILE A 7 8.39 4.36 30.74
N VAL A 8 7.84 5.56 30.91
CA VAL A 8 8.57 6.82 30.68
C VAL A 8 8.88 7.47 32.05
N ALA A 9 10.15 7.60 32.39
CA ALA A 9 10.60 8.27 33.60
C ALA A 9 10.84 9.77 33.34
N GLY A 10 10.05 10.63 33.96
CA GLY A 10 10.27 12.07 34.01
C GLY A 10 10.85 12.49 35.38
N SER A 11 11.75 13.47 35.39
CA SER A 11 12.54 13.93 36.53
C SER A 11 11.67 14.56 37.65
N SER A 12 11.99 14.20 38.92
CA SER A 12 11.48 14.65 40.22
C SER A 12 10.08 14.16 40.59
N ALA A 13 10.06 13.12 41.47
CA ALA A 13 8.91 12.36 41.91
C ALA A 13 8.25 11.59 40.75
N ALA A 14 8.80 10.40 40.48
CA ALA A 14 8.42 9.57 39.32
C ALA A 14 6.93 9.19 39.39
N GLU A 15 6.11 9.94 38.71
CA GLU A 15 4.78 9.49 38.29
C GLU A 15 5.00 8.47 37.18
N ILE A 16 4.83 7.19 37.50
CA ILE A 16 4.86 6.12 36.49
C ILE A 16 3.57 6.22 35.69
N ILE A 17 3.66 6.79 34.49
CA ILE A 17 2.54 6.81 33.54
C ILE A 17 2.62 5.53 32.72
N LEU A 18 1.66 4.62 32.95
CA LEU A 18 1.43 3.46 32.08
C LEU A 18 0.69 3.93 30.85
N MET A 19 1.34 3.79 29.69
CA MET A 19 0.73 4.10 28.41
C MET A 19 0.50 2.79 27.65
N ASP A 20 -0.75 2.55 27.23
CA ASP A 20 -1.06 1.44 26.33
C ASP A 20 -0.57 1.73 24.92
N VAL A 21 -0.04 0.73 24.26
CA VAL A 21 0.48 0.80 22.89
C VAL A 21 -0.06 -0.35 22.05
N THR A 22 -0.06 -0.15 20.72
CA THR A 22 -0.39 -1.21 19.77
C THR A 22 0.66 -2.33 19.85
N PRO A 23 0.25 -3.61 20.00
CA PRO A 23 1.20 -4.73 20.12
C PRO A 23 1.86 -5.09 18.81
N LEU A 24 1.13 -4.96 17.68
CA LEU A 24 1.58 -5.17 16.32
C LEU A 24 1.04 -4.06 15.41
N SER A 25 1.70 -3.86 14.27
CA SER A 25 1.28 -2.91 13.25
C SER A 25 -0.07 -3.29 12.65
N LEU A 26 -0.85 -2.28 12.31
CA LEU A 26 -2.14 -2.38 11.65
C LEU A 26 -2.08 -1.74 10.27
N GLY A 27 -2.71 -2.36 9.29
CA GLY A 27 -2.72 -1.87 7.93
C GLY A 27 -3.77 -2.53 7.08
N ILE A 28 -3.67 -2.34 5.78
CA ILE A 28 -4.57 -2.92 4.80
C ILE A 28 -3.80 -3.62 3.68
N GLU A 29 -4.47 -4.56 3.00
CA GLU A 29 -3.96 -5.14 1.76
C GLU A 29 -4.08 -4.13 0.62
N THR A 30 -2.98 -3.94 -0.11
CA THR A 30 -2.91 -3.08 -1.29
C THR A 30 -2.48 -3.89 -2.52
N VAL A 31 -2.35 -3.22 -3.67
CA VAL A 31 -2.01 -3.84 -4.95
C VAL A 31 -0.82 -4.79 -4.82
N GLY A 32 -0.93 -5.97 -5.44
CA GLY A 32 0.09 -7.01 -5.39
C GLY A 32 0.11 -7.86 -4.12
N GLY A 33 -0.92 -7.74 -3.26
CA GLY A 33 -1.00 -8.46 -1.99
C GLY A 33 -0.04 -7.92 -0.93
N VAL A 34 0.40 -6.68 -1.07
CA VAL A 34 1.28 -5.99 -0.11
C VAL A 34 0.48 -5.57 1.12
N SER A 35 1.08 -5.70 2.29
CA SER A 35 0.57 -5.14 3.54
C SER A 35 1.09 -3.72 3.71
N THR A 36 0.21 -2.73 3.57
CA THR A 36 0.55 -1.32 3.79
C THR A 36 0.20 -0.95 5.22
N LYS A 37 1.21 -0.66 6.01
CA LYS A 37 1.05 -0.25 7.41
C LYS A 37 0.49 1.18 7.48
N ILE A 38 -0.50 1.36 8.35
CA ILE A 38 -1.11 2.67 8.64
C ILE A 38 -0.80 3.09 10.08
N ILE A 39 -0.80 2.14 11.01
CA ILE A 39 -0.40 2.36 12.39
C ILE A 39 0.72 1.38 12.72
N ASP A 40 1.88 1.90 13.11
CA ASP A 40 3.02 1.07 13.52
C ASP A 40 2.80 0.43 14.90
N ARG A 41 3.44 -0.72 15.12
CA ARG A 41 3.52 -1.31 16.46
C ARG A 41 4.15 -0.33 17.46
N ASN A 42 3.81 -0.48 18.71
CA ASN A 42 4.23 0.41 19.80
C ASN A 42 3.75 1.87 19.66
N THR A 43 2.69 2.10 18.89
CA THR A 43 2.02 3.40 18.85
C THR A 43 1.14 3.55 20.07
N THR A 44 1.27 4.67 20.79
CA THR A 44 0.45 5.01 21.93
C THR A 44 -1.01 5.15 21.55
N ILE A 45 -1.90 4.57 22.35
CA ILE A 45 -3.36 4.68 22.18
C ILE A 45 -3.98 5.54 23.28
N PRO A 46 -5.08 6.28 23.02
CA PRO A 46 -5.84 6.33 21.77
C PRO A 46 -5.07 7.02 20.64
N THR A 47 -5.35 6.63 19.39
CA THR A 47 -4.75 7.24 18.20
C THR A 47 -5.66 7.16 16.99
N ARG A 48 -5.48 8.09 16.04
CA ARG A 48 -6.23 8.12 14.79
C ARG A 48 -5.29 8.46 13.65
N TYR A 49 -5.37 7.69 12.57
CA TYR A 49 -4.55 7.89 11.37
C TYR A 49 -5.37 7.66 10.11
N SER A 50 -5.15 8.52 9.11
CA SER A 50 -5.81 8.42 7.80
C SER A 50 -4.78 8.42 6.69
N GLN A 51 -5.06 7.65 5.63
CA GLN A 51 -4.26 7.64 4.41
C GLN A 51 -5.17 7.51 3.20
N ILE A 52 -4.80 8.18 2.10
CA ILE A 52 -5.54 8.16 0.84
C ILE A 52 -4.97 7.08 -0.06
N PHE A 53 -5.86 6.23 -0.56
CA PHE A 53 -5.60 5.17 -1.54
C PHE A 53 -6.41 5.42 -2.81
N THR A 54 -6.14 4.64 -3.84
CA THR A 54 -6.87 4.71 -5.10
C THR A 54 -7.25 3.33 -5.61
N THR A 55 -8.03 3.27 -6.67
CA THR A 55 -8.42 2.02 -7.33
C THR A 55 -7.28 1.48 -8.19
N ALA A 56 -7.08 0.16 -8.15
CA ALA A 56 -6.09 -0.55 -8.98
C ALA A 56 -6.58 -0.78 -10.40
N GLY A 57 -7.90 -1.00 -10.58
CA GLY A 57 -8.54 -1.24 -11.86
C GLY A 57 -9.29 -0.03 -12.40
N SER A 58 -9.30 0.14 -13.72
CA SER A 58 -10.13 1.15 -14.38
C SER A 58 -11.61 0.79 -14.30
N PHE A 59 -12.44 1.81 -14.07
CA PHE A 59 -13.91 1.69 -13.95
C PHE A 59 -14.39 0.80 -12.81
N GLN A 60 -13.57 0.61 -11.80
CA GLN A 60 -13.88 -0.12 -10.58
C GLN A 60 -14.89 0.67 -9.74
N THR A 61 -16.01 0.02 -9.35
CA THR A 61 -17.12 0.64 -8.61
C THR A 61 -17.16 0.24 -7.13
N SER A 62 -16.27 -0.66 -6.72
CA SER A 62 -16.13 -1.08 -5.32
C SER A 62 -14.68 -1.42 -5.00
N VAL A 63 -14.33 -1.34 -3.73
CA VAL A 63 -13.05 -1.79 -3.18
C VAL A 63 -13.28 -2.66 -1.95
N ASP A 64 -12.52 -3.75 -1.83
CA ASP A 64 -12.46 -4.57 -0.62
C ASP A 64 -11.34 -4.05 0.26
N ILE A 65 -11.68 -3.73 1.51
CA ILE A 65 -10.73 -3.32 2.53
C ILE A 65 -10.48 -4.51 3.45
N LYS A 66 -9.31 -5.12 3.34
CA LYS A 66 -8.86 -6.17 4.24
C LYS A 66 -7.94 -5.58 5.29
N VAL A 67 -8.36 -5.64 6.53
CA VAL A 67 -7.62 -5.10 7.68
C VAL A 67 -6.69 -6.16 8.22
N LEU A 68 -5.42 -5.82 8.33
CA LEU A 68 -4.32 -6.72 8.66
C LEU A 68 -3.64 -6.29 9.95
N GLN A 69 -3.16 -7.29 10.70
CA GLN A 69 -2.32 -7.09 11.87
C GLN A 69 -1.06 -7.95 11.73
N GLY A 70 0.11 -7.32 11.87
CA GLY A 70 1.40 -8.00 11.81
C GLY A 70 2.51 -7.16 11.20
N GLU A 71 3.70 -7.75 11.14
CA GLU A 71 4.93 -7.08 10.72
C GLU A 71 5.44 -7.50 9.34
N ARG A 72 4.81 -8.51 8.70
CA ARG A 72 5.22 -9.03 7.40
C ARG A 72 4.83 -8.08 6.26
N GLN A 73 5.61 -8.11 5.18
CA GLN A 73 5.41 -7.24 4.01
C GLN A 73 4.19 -7.63 3.15
N PHE A 74 3.71 -8.89 3.29
CA PHE A 74 2.60 -9.39 2.49
C PHE A 74 1.36 -9.69 3.34
N ALA A 75 0.20 -9.38 2.77
CA ALA A 75 -1.09 -9.56 3.44
C ALA A 75 -1.33 -11.00 3.89
N ARG A 76 -0.96 -11.97 3.06
CA ARG A 76 -1.15 -13.40 3.34
C ARG A 76 -0.36 -13.92 4.54
N ASP A 77 0.72 -13.22 4.89
CA ASP A 77 1.64 -13.59 5.98
C ASP A 77 1.31 -12.84 7.28
N ASN A 78 0.31 -11.97 7.26
CA ASN A 78 -0.22 -11.26 8.41
C ASN A 78 -1.61 -11.80 8.79
N LYS A 79 -2.07 -11.45 9.97
CA LYS A 79 -3.39 -11.84 10.45
C LYS A 79 -4.47 -10.94 9.85
N LEU A 80 -5.44 -11.54 9.16
CA LEU A 80 -6.64 -10.83 8.72
C LEU A 80 -7.58 -10.67 9.92
N ILE A 81 -7.82 -9.44 10.36
CA ILE A 81 -8.65 -9.13 11.52
C ILE A 81 -10.00 -8.51 11.18
N GLY A 82 -10.19 -8.11 9.93
CA GLY A 82 -11.46 -7.59 9.43
C GLY A 82 -11.47 -7.46 7.92
N ASN A 83 -12.66 -7.46 7.34
CA ASN A 83 -12.86 -7.28 5.91
C ASN A 83 -14.22 -6.60 5.67
N PHE A 84 -14.24 -5.56 4.85
CA PHE A 84 -15.46 -4.90 4.44
C PHE A 84 -15.33 -4.33 3.03
N ARG A 85 -16.45 -4.04 2.39
CA ARG A 85 -16.50 -3.54 1.01
C ARG A 85 -17.14 -2.17 0.93
N LEU A 86 -16.42 -1.20 0.38
CA LEU A 86 -16.94 0.09 -0.02
C LEU A 86 -17.49 -0.01 -1.44
N LYS A 87 -18.78 0.29 -1.62
CA LYS A 87 -19.49 0.29 -2.91
C LYS A 87 -19.88 1.70 -3.32
N GLY A 88 -20.22 1.89 -4.59
CA GLY A 88 -20.72 3.16 -5.10
C GLY A 88 -19.62 4.17 -5.44
N ILE A 89 -18.43 3.69 -5.72
CA ILE A 89 -17.34 4.49 -6.28
C ILE A 89 -17.71 4.86 -7.71
N LYS A 90 -17.55 6.13 -8.07
CA LYS A 90 -17.81 6.61 -9.44
C LYS A 90 -16.82 5.97 -10.41
N PRO A 91 -17.30 5.31 -11.49
CA PRO A 91 -16.41 4.75 -12.49
C PRO A 91 -15.46 5.80 -13.05
N ALA A 92 -14.17 5.52 -12.99
CA ALA A 92 -13.10 6.38 -13.47
C ALA A 92 -11.88 5.54 -13.85
N PRO A 93 -10.92 6.08 -14.60
CA PRO A 93 -9.65 5.40 -14.83
C PRO A 93 -8.95 5.03 -13.52
N ALA A 94 -8.15 3.95 -13.53
CA ALA A 94 -7.36 3.55 -12.37
C ALA A 94 -6.48 4.71 -11.87
N GLY A 95 -6.40 4.89 -10.57
CA GLY A 95 -5.62 5.96 -9.95
C GLY A 95 -6.35 7.30 -9.79
N VAL A 96 -7.56 7.46 -10.33
CA VAL A 96 -8.35 8.70 -10.23
C VAL A 96 -9.19 8.76 -8.95
N PRO A 97 -9.95 7.72 -8.56
CA PRO A 97 -10.70 7.75 -7.30
C PRO A 97 -9.78 7.91 -6.09
N GLN A 98 -10.23 8.68 -5.11
CA GLN A 98 -9.52 8.89 -3.84
C GLN A 98 -10.34 8.28 -2.71
N ILE A 99 -9.77 7.23 -2.09
CA ILE A 99 -10.39 6.51 -1.00
C ILE A 99 -9.60 6.79 0.28
N GLU A 100 -10.18 7.55 1.18
CA GLU A 100 -9.59 7.79 2.51
C GLU A 100 -9.90 6.61 3.42
N VAL A 101 -8.85 5.94 3.89
CA VAL A 101 -8.95 4.87 4.91
C VAL A 101 -8.46 5.43 6.24
N THR A 102 -9.31 5.35 7.25
CA THR A 102 -9.03 5.85 8.60
C THR A 102 -9.06 4.72 9.61
N PHE A 103 -8.00 4.64 10.41
CA PHE A 103 -7.91 3.79 11.59
C PHE A 103 -8.07 4.66 12.83
N ASP A 104 -9.04 4.33 13.66
CA ASP A 104 -9.31 5.00 14.94
C ASP A 104 -9.28 3.96 16.06
N ILE A 105 -8.32 4.09 16.99
CA ILE A 105 -8.14 3.19 18.10
C ILE A 105 -8.45 3.95 19.38
N ASP A 106 -9.43 3.48 20.12
CA ASP A 106 -9.82 4.10 21.41
C ASP A 106 -8.89 3.69 22.56
N ALA A 107 -9.11 4.26 23.74
CA ALA A 107 -8.32 3.98 24.93
C ALA A 107 -8.44 2.52 25.41
N ASN A 108 -9.47 1.78 24.97
CA ASN A 108 -9.69 0.37 25.28
C ASN A 108 -9.06 -0.58 24.25
N GLY A 109 -8.41 -0.04 23.20
CA GLY A 109 -7.81 -0.81 22.12
C GLY A 109 -8.81 -1.31 21.07
N ILE A 110 -10.04 -0.80 21.07
CA ILE A 110 -11.02 -1.09 20.03
C ILE A 110 -10.65 -0.32 18.78
N VAL A 111 -10.54 -1.04 17.67
CA VAL A 111 -10.16 -0.48 16.36
C VAL A 111 -11.39 -0.29 15.50
N GLN A 112 -11.65 0.95 15.09
CA GLN A 112 -12.62 1.28 14.06
C GLN A 112 -11.88 1.62 12.77
N VAL A 113 -12.21 0.92 11.69
CA VAL A 113 -11.64 1.17 10.37
C VAL A 113 -12.76 1.63 9.44
N SER A 114 -12.57 2.78 8.82
CA SER A 114 -13.51 3.35 7.84
C SER A 114 -12.84 3.61 6.51
N ALA A 115 -13.60 3.50 5.44
CA ALA A 115 -13.19 3.88 4.09
C ALA A 115 -14.24 4.82 3.52
N LYS A 116 -13.78 5.94 2.94
CA LYS A 116 -14.63 6.97 2.34
C LYS A 116 -14.13 7.34 0.95
N ASP A 117 -15.02 7.27 -0.04
CA ASP A 117 -14.76 7.85 -1.35
C ASP A 117 -14.93 9.37 -1.27
N LEU A 118 -13.85 10.11 -1.45
CA LEU A 118 -13.86 11.58 -1.37
C LEU A 118 -14.63 12.23 -2.53
N GLY A 119 -14.79 11.53 -3.65
CA GLY A 119 -15.52 12.02 -4.81
C GLY A 119 -17.05 11.91 -4.66
N THR A 120 -17.54 10.81 -4.08
CA THR A 120 -18.99 10.53 -3.94
C THR A 120 -19.51 10.74 -2.53
N GLY A 121 -18.62 10.79 -1.52
CA GLY A 121 -19.00 10.83 -0.11
C GLY A 121 -19.49 9.48 0.45
N LYS A 122 -19.53 8.41 -0.35
CA LYS A 122 -19.87 7.06 0.12
C LYS A 122 -18.85 6.59 1.13
N HIS A 123 -19.31 5.98 2.20
CA HIS A 123 -18.44 5.42 3.24
C HIS A 123 -18.94 4.08 3.75
N GLN A 124 -18.05 3.32 4.33
CA GLN A 124 -18.30 2.07 5.03
C GLN A 124 -17.29 1.94 6.18
N GLU A 125 -17.69 1.25 7.24
CA GLU A 125 -16.83 1.06 8.39
C GLU A 125 -17.02 -0.33 9.02
N ILE A 126 -16.02 -0.75 9.80
CA ILE A 126 -16.05 -1.96 10.62
C ILE A 126 -15.42 -1.66 11.98
N THR A 127 -15.96 -2.27 13.03
CA THR A 127 -15.40 -2.22 14.38
C THR A 127 -14.77 -3.56 14.72
N ILE A 128 -13.51 -3.54 15.18
CA ILE A 128 -12.72 -4.73 15.48
C ILE A 128 -12.37 -4.71 16.97
N THR A 129 -12.89 -5.70 17.70
CA THR A 129 -12.69 -5.81 19.16
C THR A 129 -11.62 -6.84 19.54
N ALA A 130 -11.26 -7.75 18.64
CA ALA A 130 -10.39 -8.90 18.90
C ALA A 130 -8.89 -8.62 18.79
N SER A 131 -8.47 -7.41 18.38
CA SER A 131 -7.06 -7.07 18.15
C SER A 131 -6.22 -7.02 19.43
N SER A 132 -6.85 -6.99 20.61
CA SER A 132 -6.20 -6.89 21.93
C SER A 132 -5.89 -8.24 22.59
N ASN A 133 -6.25 -9.37 21.95
CA ASN A 133 -6.17 -10.69 22.57
C ASN A 133 -4.95 -11.52 22.12
N LEU A 134 -3.89 -10.86 21.65
CA LEU A 134 -2.63 -11.54 21.32
C LEU A 134 -1.86 -11.85 22.62
N SER A 135 -1.37 -13.08 22.74
CA SER A 135 -0.43 -13.46 23.77
C SER A 135 0.97 -12.88 23.48
N ASP A 136 1.77 -12.69 24.52
CA ASP A 136 3.16 -12.22 24.35
C ASP A 136 3.96 -13.13 23.41
N SER A 137 3.70 -14.45 23.45
CA SER A 137 4.35 -15.41 22.56
C SER A 137 3.94 -15.24 21.08
N GLU A 138 2.69 -14.91 20.81
CA GLU A 138 2.22 -14.63 19.44
C GLU A 138 2.84 -13.33 18.89
N ILE A 139 2.98 -12.32 19.74
CA ILE A 139 3.64 -11.05 19.38
C ILE A 139 5.12 -11.30 19.07
N GLU A 140 5.84 -12.01 19.94
CA GLU A 140 7.26 -12.33 19.73
C GLU A 140 7.47 -13.19 18.49
N GLN A 141 6.59 -14.16 18.24
CA GLN A 141 6.64 -14.98 17.04
C GLN A 141 6.46 -14.14 15.77
N ALA A 142 5.47 -13.26 15.73
CA ALA A 142 5.20 -12.39 14.58
C ALA A 142 6.40 -11.47 14.27
N ILE A 143 7.05 -10.92 15.31
CA ILE A 143 8.25 -10.09 15.17
C ILE A 143 9.43 -10.90 14.63
N ARG A 144 9.65 -12.10 15.16
CA ARG A 144 10.75 -12.99 14.77
C ARG A 144 10.60 -13.43 13.31
N GLU A 145 9.41 -13.87 12.92
CA GLU A 145 9.11 -14.24 11.53
C GLU A 145 9.33 -13.05 10.56
N ALA A 146 8.92 -11.84 10.95
CA ALA A 146 9.15 -10.66 10.13
C ALA A 146 10.65 -10.38 9.92
N GLN A 147 11.48 -10.56 10.95
CA GLN A 147 12.94 -10.41 10.86
C GLN A 147 13.57 -11.50 9.98
N GLU A 148 13.13 -12.75 10.14
CA GLU A 148 13.65 -13.90 9.37
C GLU A 148 13.42 -13.73 7.86
N TYR A 149 12.25 -13.23 7.47
CA TYR A 149 11.87 -13.09 6.06
C TYR A 149 12.10 -11.69 5.49
N GLU A 150 12.66 -10.76 6.26
CA GLU A 150 12.81 -9.35 5.88
C GLU A 150 13.49 -9.17 4.51
N ALA A 151 14.61 -9.86 4.28
CA ALA A 151 15.36 -9.73 3.02
C ALA A 151 14.56 -10.26 1.83
N THR A 152 13.96 -11.45 1.96
CA THR A 152 13.18 -12.10 0.89
C THR A 152 11.90 -11.32 0.58
N ASP A 153 11.18 -10.90 1.61
CA ASP A 153 9.97 -10.09 1.47
C ASP A 153 10.31 -8.72 0.88
N GLY A 154 11.43 -8.11 1.27
CA GLY A 154 11.91 -6.83 0.75
C GLY A 154 12.20 -6.87 -0.75
N GLN A 155 12.89 -7.91 -1.23
CA GLN A 155 13.18 -8.12 -2.65
C GLN A 155 11.89 -8.27 -3.46
N ARG A 156 10.97 -9.08 -2.98
CA ARG A 156 9.69 -9.30 -3.63
C ARG A 156 8.83 -8.03 -3.67
N LYS A 157 8.82 -7.26 -2.57
CA LYS A 157 8.13 -5.98 -2.49
C LYS A 157 8.72 -4.97 -3.46
N ALA A 158 10.05 -4.84 -3.52
CA ALA A 158 10.74 -3.94 -4.44
C ALA A 158 10.37 -4.23 -5.91
N TYR A 159 10.24 -5.50 -6.27
CA TYR A 159 9.76 -5.88 -7.60
C TYR A 159 8.30 -5.47 -7.86
N ILE A 160 7.40 -5.71 -6.90
CA ILE A 160 5.98 -5.35 -7.03
C ILE A 160 5.82 -3.82 -7.15
N ASP A 161 6.57 -3.06 -6.36
CA ASP A 161 6.55 -1.60 -6.39
C ASP A 161 7.05 -1.09 -7.76
N ALA A 162 8.21 -1.61 -8.23
CA ALA A 162 8.76 -1.25 -9.54
C ALA A 162 7.79 -1.56 -10.69
N ARG A 163 7.14 -2.71 -10.64
CA ARG A 163 6.13 -3.10 -11.62
C ARG A 163 4.91 -2.19 -11.59
N SER A 164 4.40 -1.86 -10.40
CA SER A 164 3.24 -0.98 -10.23
C SER A 164 3.50 0.45 -10.75
N GLU A 165 4.69 0.98 -10.48
CA GLU A 165 5.13 2.27 -11.02
C GLU A 165 5.23 2.24 -12.56
N ALA A 166 5.83 1.17 -13.10
CA ALA A 166 5.95 0.98 -14.55
C ALA A 166 4.58 0.84 -15.23
N ASP A 167 3.65 0.09 -14.64
CA ASP A 167 2.27 -0.03 -15.14
C ASP A 167 1.53 1.32 -15.14
N THR A 168 1.75 2.14 -14.13
CA THR A 168 1.17 3.49 -14.05
C THR A 168 1.72 4.39 -15.16
N LEU A 169 3.05 4.37 -15.34
CA LEU A 169 3.71 5.15 -16.38
C LEU A 169 3.29 4.71 -17.80
N VAL A 170 3.18 3.40 -18.03
CA VAL A 170 2.68 2.85 -19.28
C VAL A 170 1.31 3.42 -19.61
N ARG A 171 0.38 3.40 -18.65
CA ARG A 171 -0.98 3.97 -18.86
C ARG A 171 -0.95 5.47 -19.15
N GLN A 172 -0.13 6.24 -18.44
CA GLN A 172 0.02 7.67 -18.69
C GLN A 172 0.51 7.94 -20.12
N VAL A 173 1.56 7.23 -20.56
CA VAL A 173 2.13 7.37 -21.90
C VAL A 173 1.16 6.88 -22.98
N GLU A 174 0.44 5.79 -22.77
CA GLU A 174 -0.59 5.30 -23.69
C GLU A 174 -1.71 6.34 -23.87
N ASN A 175 -2.15 6.98 -22.80
CA ASN A 175 -3.15 8.05 -22.87
C ASN A 175 -2.66 9.25 -23.69
N VAL A 176 -1.41 9.66 -23.50
CA VAL A 176 -0.79 10.72 -24.29
C VAL A 176 -0.68 10.32 -25.75
N MET A 177 -0.26 9.08 -26.05
CA MET A 177 -0.14 8.58 -27.41
C MET A 177 -1.50 8.41 -28.12
N ALA A 178 -2.58 8.23 -27.37
CA ALA A 178 -3.95 8.17 -27.90
C ALA A 178 -4.49 9.57 -28.23
N ASP A 179 -4.02 10.61 -27.55
CA ASP A 179 -4.40 12.02 -27.82
C ASP A 179 -3.79 12.48 -29.13
N LYS A 180 -4.66 12.85 -30.09
CA LYS A 180 -4.24 13.26 -31.45
C LYS A 180 -3.42 14.54 -31.44
N GLU A 181 -3.76 15.51 -30.61
CA GLU A 181 -3.08 16.82 -30.57
C GLU A 181 -1.70 16.69 -29.91
N LYS A 182 -1.61 16.00 -28.79
CA LYS A 182 -0.33 15.71 -28.12
C LYS A 182 0.60 14.89 -29.02
N ARG A 183 0.04 13.88 -29.71
CA ARG A 183 0.81 13.07 -30.65
C ARG A 183 1.30 13.86 -31.88
N LYS A 184 0.54 14.83 -32.37
CA LYS A 184 0.99 15.71 -33.47
C LYS A 184 2.13 16.63 -33.08
N ALA A 185 2.15 17.08 -31.81
CA ALA A 185 3.18 17.96 -31.29
C ALA A 185 4.56 17.30 -31.15
N MET A 186 4.62 15.96 -31.13
CA MET A 186 5.87 15.20 -31.10
C MET A 186 6.54 15.22 -32.47
N ASP A 187 7.85 15.33 -32.50
CA ASP A 187 8.64 15.03 -33.71
C ASP A 187 8.73 13.52 -34.00
N SER A 188 9.27 13.16 -35.15
CA SER A 188 9.37 11.77 -35.61
C SER A 188 10.34 10.94 -34.76
N ALA A 189 11.42 11.52 -34.26
CA ALA A 189 12.41 10.86 -33.41
C ALA A 189 11.82 10.55 -32.03
N GLN A 190 11.14 11.54 -31.45
CA GLN A 190 10.46 11.38 -30.15
C GLN A 190 9.36 10.32 -30.21
N LYS A 191 8.53 10.32 -31.26
CA LYS A 191 7.51 9.28 -31.47
C LYS A 191 8.10 7.88 -31.52
N LYS A 192 9.24 7.73 -32.23
CA LYS A 192 9.93 6.43 -32.35
C LYS A 192 10.50 5.99 -30.99
N SER A 193 11.15 6.90 -30.27
CA SER A 193 11.73 6.64 -28.96
C SER A 193 10.64 6.21 -27.95
N VAL A 194 9.57 7.00 -27.83
CA VAL A 194 8.44 6.67 -26.92
C VAL A 194 7.84 5.31 -27.24
N LYS A 195 7.57 4.99 -28.51
CA LYS A 195 7.03 3.69 -28.92
C LYS A 195 7.96 2.53 -28.58
N SER A 196 9.26 2.70 -28.80
CA SER A 196 10.26 1.67 -28.50
C SER A 196 10.34 1.40 -27.01
N SER A 197 10.51 2.43 -26.18
CA SER A 197 10.59 2.31 -24.72
C SER A 197 9.29 1.78 -24.12
N LEU A 198 8.12 2.24 -24.60
CA LEU A 198 6.82 1.73 -24.18
C LEU A 198 6.67 0.22 -24.47
N SER A 199 7.04 -0.22 -25.68
CA SER A 199 7.00 -1.63 -26.06
C SER A 199 7.93 -2.48 -25.18
N TYR A 200 9.11 -1.97 -24.87
CA TYR A 200 10.09 -2.66 -24.05
C TYR A 200 9.59 -2.83 -22.59
N VAL A 201 9.09 -1.78 -21.96
CA VAL A 201 8.52 -1.84 -20.60
C VAL A 201 7.36 -2.84 -20.54
N LYS A 202 6.42 -2.76 -21.50
CA LYS A 202 5.28 -3.70 -21.58
C LYS A 202 5.75 -5.15 -21.70
N LYS A 203 6.79 -5.42 -22.49
CA LYS A 203 7.38 -6.75 -22.65
C LYS A 203 8.00 -7.25 -21.35
N LEU A 204 8.73 -6.41 -20.61
CA LEU A 204 9.30 -6.76 -19.31
C LEU A 204 8.21 -7.12 -18.31
N ILE A 205 7.19 -6.26 -18.17
CA ILE A 205 6.06 -6.49 -17.25
C ILE A 205 5.34 -7.80 -17.57
N SER A 206 5.15 -8.13 -18.87
CA SER A 206 4.42 -9.33 -19.28
C SER A 206 5.19 -10.64 -19.09
N ARG A 207 6.53 -10.58 -19.12
CA ARG A 207 7.39 -11.78 -18.99
C ARG A 207 7.60 -12.23 -17.56
N THR A 208 7.48 -11.34 -16.60
CA THR A 208 7.87 -11.61 -15.23
C THR A 208 6.66 -12.09 -14.42
N LYS A 209 6.78 -13.31 -13.88
CA LYS A 209 5.76 -13.90 -12.99
C LYS A 209 6.07 -13.54 -11.53
N PRO A 210 5.06 -13.18 -10.72
CA PRO A 210 5.26 -12.69 -9.34
C PRO A 210 5.90 -13.68 -8.35
N GLY A 211 6.05 -14.94 -8.75
CA GLY A 211 6.49 -16.01 -7.83
C GLY A 211 8.00 -16.21 -7.69
N ASN A 212 8.79 -15.73 -8.65
CA ASN A 212 10.24 -15.99 -8.68
C ASN A 212 10.96 -14.73 -9.20
N VAL A 213 11.06 -13.72 -8.34
CA VAL A 213 11.59 -12.40 -8.70
C VAL A 213 12.93 -12.14 -8.05
N SER A 214 13.88 -11.63 -8.84
CA SER A 214 15.20 -11.21 -8.38
C SER A 214 15.30 -9.68 -8.28
N GLU A 215 16.30 -9.20 -7.53
CA GLU A 215 16.63 -7.78 -7.48
C GLU A 215 16.99 -7.22 -8.87
N GLU A 216 17.66 -8.03 -9.70
CA GLU A 216 18.01 -7.66 -11.06
C GLU A 216 16.78 -7.35 -11.92
N GLN A 217 15.71 -8.17 -11.79
CA GLN A 217 14.47 -7.94 -12.51
C GLN A 217 13.74 -6.66 -12.05
N ALA A 218 13.77 -6.36 -10.75
CA ALA A 218 13.24 -5.10 -10.23
C ALA A 218 14.04 -3.91 -10.76
N ALA A 219 15.36 -4.01 -10.78
CA ALA A 219 16.25 -2.97 -11.30
C ALA A 219 16.05 -2.77 -12.82
N GLU A 220 15.90 -3.84 -13.59
CA GLU A 220 15.65 -3.77 -15.03
C GLU A 220 14.32 -3.07 -15.35
N ILE A 221 13.25 -3.36 -14.61
CA ILE A 221 11.96 -2.68 -14.78
C ILE A 221 12.08 -1.20 -14.42
N LYS A 222 12.76 -0.85 -13.32
CA LYS A 222 12.98 0.54 -12.94
C LYS A 222 13.75 1.31 -14.01
N HIS A 223 14.83 0.74 -14.51
CA HIS A 223 15.63 1.36 -15.56
C HIS A 223 14.83 1.59 -16.84
N ALA A 224 14.09 0.57 -17.30
CA ALA A 224 13.25 0.68 -18.48
C ALA A 224 12.12 1.71 -18.32
N ALA A 225 11.53 1.80 -17.12
CA ALA A 225 10.53 2.82 -16.80
C ALA A 225 11.13 4.23 -16.82
N GLU A 226 12.35 4.39 -16.35
CA GLU A 226 13.06 5.67 -16.37
C GLU A 226 13.41 6.12 -17.79
N GLU A 227 13.84 5.20 -18.66
CA GLU A 227 14.03 5.45 -20.09
C GLU A 227 12.71 5.87 -20.78
N LEU A 228 11.59 5.23 -20.43
CA LEU A 228 10.27 5.61 -20.94
C LEU A 228 9.86 6.99 -20.46
N ARG A 229 10.11 7.31 -19.19
CA ARG A 229 9.83 8.65 -18.61
C ARG A 229 10.63 9.73 -19.32
N ASN A 230 11.92 9.47 -19.57
CA ASN A 230 12.81 10.39 -20.30
C ASN A 230 12.35 10.58 -21.76
N ALA A 231 11.99 9.52 -22.45
CA ALA A 231 11.46 9.60 -23.81
C ALA A 231 10.14 10.39 -23.90
N ALA A 232 9.29 10.29 -22.86
CA ALA A 232 8.01 10.98 -22.75
C ALA A 232 8.10 12.33 -22.01
N ALA A 233 9.30 12.82 -21.71
CA ALA A 233 9.49 14.08 -21.00
C ALA A 233 8.82 15.26 -21.75
N GLY A 234 8.08 16.08 -20.98
CA GLY A 234 7.29 17.19 -21.52
C GLY A 234 5.93 16.80 -22.12
N LEU A 235 5.57 15.52 -22.07
CA LEU A 235 4.30 15.00 -22.60
C LEU A 235 3.35 14.51 -21.49
N ILE A 236 3.93 14.07 -20.36
CA ILE A 236 3.25 13.54 -19.17
C ILE A 236 3.47 14.45 -17.98
#